data_b6bb07ff25e97e3000339e0afa658af7
#
_entry.id   b6bb07ff25e97e3000339e0afa658af7
#
_cell.length_a   1.000
_cell.length_b   1.000
_cell.length_c   1.000
_cell.angle_alpha   90.00
_cell.angle_beta   90.00
_cell.angle_gamma   90.00
#
_symmetry.space_group_name_H-M   'P 1'
#
loop_
_entity.id
_entity.type
_entity.pdbx_description
1 polymer ?
#
loop_
_entity_poly.entity_id
_entity_poly.type
_entity_poly.pdbx_seq_one_letter_code
_entity_poly.pdbx_strand_id
1 'polypeptide(L)'
;YYNSACEYFSGEYHRAFNCYIMKKELFVRMCEFQFPIMNRIMEITDCKTYERAPGYIGEMLNGIFIHYMLTVENRSAKETQLVFFVNTEKINSAKEYYKYRIHAVADKAVRSVADKIFPMYSPRREKVKKLLRLK
;
A
#
# COMPACT_ATOMS: atom_id res chain seq x y z
N TYR A 1 -14.81 -7.21 11.95
CA TYR A 1 -13.46 -6.71 11.61
C TYR A 1 -12.33 -7.62 12.11
N TYR A 2 -12.45 -8.27 13.27
CA TYR A 2 -11.37 -9.10 13.82
C TYR A 2 -10.93 -10.22 12.86
N ASN A 3 -11.87 -11.03 12.37
CA ASN A 3 -11.57 -12.10 11.42
C ASN A 3 -10.94 -11.56 10.14
N SER A 4 -11.45 -10.45 9.61
CA SER A 4 -10.89 -9.80 8.44
C SER A 4 -9.48 -9.25 8.66
N ALA A 5 -9.16 -8.82 9.89
CA ALA A 5 -7.80 -8.44 10.24
C ALA A 5 -6.85 -9.65 10.22
N CYS A 6 -7.29 -10.78 10.81
CA CYS A 6 -6.52 -12.03 10.79
C CYS A 6 -6.27 -12.51 9.36
N GLU A 7 -7.30 -12.50 8.51
CA GLU A 7 -7.20 -12.86 7.10
C GLU A 7 -6.27 -11.91 6.33
N TYR A 8 -6.42 -10.60 6.55
CA TYR A 8 -5.59 -9.58 5.90
C TYR A 8 -4.11 -9.76 6.25
N PHE A 9 -3.77 -9.99 7.53
CA PHE A 9 -2.39 -10.20 7.96
C PHE A 9 -1.80 -11.55 7.54
N SER A 10 -2.63 -12.57 7.36
CA SER A 10 -2.21 -13.88 6.86
C SER A 10 -2.06 -13.91 5.33
N GLY A 11 -2.56 -12.90 4.64
CA GLY A 11 -2.52 -12.80 3.19
C GLY A 11 -1.14 -12.38 2.67
N GLU A 12 -0.84 -12.75 1.43
CA GLU A 12 0.38 -12.33 0.74
C GLU A 12 0.29 -10.92 0.15
N TYR A 13 -0.93 -10.39 0.01
CA TYR A 13 -1.19 -9.12 -0.65
C TYR A 13 -1.75 -8.09 0.33
N HIS A 14 -1.01 -7.02 0.53
CA HIS A 14 -1.41 -5.90 1.36
C HIS A 14 -1.67 -4.66 0.50
N ARG A 15 -2.85 -4.06 0.68
CA ARG A 15 -3.18 -2.76 0.10
C ARG A 15 -2.54 -1.68 0.96
N ALA A 16 -1.30 -1.33 0.61
CA ALA A 16 -0.61 -0.17 1.18
C ALA A 16 -1.01 1.09 0.41
N PHE A 17 -0.62 2.24 0.93
CA PHE A 17 -0.89 3.58 0.40
C PHE A 17 -2.30 4.11 0.66
N ASN A 18 -2.35 5.21 1.41
CA ASN A 18 -3.58 5.91 1.77
C ASN A 18 -4.14 6.78 0.62
N CYS A 19 -4.34 6.18 -0.55
CA CYS A 19 -4.85 6.86 -1.74
C CYS A 19 -6.17 6.23 -2.16
N TYR A 20 -7.28 6.77 -1.65
CA TYR A 20 -8.60 6.24 -1.88
C TYR A 20 -9.53 7.29 -2.47
N ILE A 21 -10.38 6.87 -3.41
CA ILE A 21 -11.57 7.60 -3.83
C ILE A 21 -12.76 6.75 -3.41
N MET A 22 -13.53 7.23 -2.47
CA MET A 22 -14.67 6.50 -1.94
C MET A 22 -15.84 7.43 -1.65
N LYS A 23 -17.04 6.85 -1.48
CA LYS A 23 -18.23 7.60 -1.06
C LYS A 23 -18.03 8.13 0.36
N LYS A 24 -18.61 9.31 0.64
CA LYS A 24 -18.52 9.97 1.94
C LYS A 24 -18.91 9.06 3.11
N GLU A 25 -19.97 8.27 2.94
CA GLU A 25 -20.45 7.36 3.98
C GLU A 25 -19.43 6.27 4.32
N LEU A 26 -18.71 5.75 3.32
CA LEU A 26 -17.65 4.78 3.54
C LEU A 26 -16.43 5.41 4.20
N PHE A 27 -16.11 6.64 3.83
CA PHE A 27 -15.03 7.39 4.48
C PHE A 27 -15.31 7.65 5.95
N VAL A 28 -16.53 8.08 6.29
CA VAL A 28 -16.94 8.27 7.69
C VAL A 28 -16.83 6.96 8.48
N ARG A 29 -17.36 5.86 7.95
CA ARG A 29 -17.23 4.54 8.58
C ARG A 29 -15.77 4.08 8.74
N MET A 30 -14.90 4.39 7.78
CA MET A 30 -13.48 4.11 7.89
C MET A 30 -12.85 4.89 9.05
N CYS A 31 -13.18 6.18 9.18
CA CYS A 31 -12.72 7.01 10.28
C CYS A 31 -13.23 6.52 11.64
N GLU A 32 -14.50 6.16 11.74
CA GLU A 32 -15.12 5.58 12.94
C GLU A 32 -14.48 4.25 13.37
N PHE A 33 -14.03 3.46 12.39
CA PHE A 33 -13.28 2.24 12.66
C PHE A 33 -11.83 2.54 13.08
N GLN A 34 -11.15 3.40 12.36
CA GLN A 34 -9.71 3.62 12.48
C GLN A 34 -9.32 4.41 13.73
N PHE A 35 -9.97 5.54 13.97
CA PHE A 35 -9.51 6.46 15.00
C PHE A 35 -9.59 5.92 16.43
N PRO A 36 -10.64 5.23 16.86
CA PRO A 36 -10.68 4.64 18.19
C PRO A 36 -9.57 3.62 18.43
N ILE A 37 -9.27 2.79 17.41
CA ILE A 37 -8.21 1.78 17.49
C ILE A 37 -6.85 2.46 17.53
N MET A 38 -6.61 3.44 16.66
CA MET A 38 -5.37 4.21 16.65
C MET A 38 -5.10 4.91 17.98
N ASN A 39 -6.10 5.61 18.51
CA ASN A 39 -5.99 6.27 19.81
C ASN A 39 -5.63 5.28 20.90
N ARG A 40 -6.30 4.11 20.92
CA ARG A 40 -6.00 3.08 21.91
C ARG A 40 -4.60 2.51 21.78
N ILE A 41 -4.13 2.26 20.56
CA ILE A 41 -2.75 1.82 20.33
C ILE A 41 -1.77 2.88 20.83
N MET A 42 -2.01 4.16 20.53
CA MET A 42 -1.13 5.25 20.97
C MET A 42 -1.11 5.46 22.50
N GLU A 43 -2.19 5.11 23.19
CA GLU A 43 -2.25 5.13 24.67
C GLU A 43 -1.41 4.02 25.30
N ILE A 44 -1.41 2.82 24.72
CA ILE A 44 -0.79 1.62 25.31
C ILE A 44 0.63 1.38 24.81
N THR A 45 1.05 2.08 23.75
CA THR A 45 2.39 1.95 23.16
C THR A 45 3.11 3.29 23.21
N ASP A 46 4.43 3.26 23.40
CA ASP A 46 5.23 4.47 23.26
C ASP A 46 5.53 4.78 21.79
N CYS A 47 4.47 5.12 21.04
CA CYS A 47 4.61 5.51 19.63
C CYS A 47 5.38 6.83 19.44
N LYS A 48 5.69 7.56 20.50
CA LYS A 48 6.43 8.84 20.43
C LYS A 48 7.88 8.63 20.00
N THR A 49 8.43 7.44 20.26
CA THR A 49 9.80 7.06 19.87
C THR A 49 9.94 6.86 18.34
N TYR A 50 8.83 6.59 17.65
CA TYR A 50 8.82 6.33 16.22
C TYR A 50 7.86 7.29 15.52
N GLU A 51 8.35 8.42 15.04
CA GLU A 51 7.54 9.50 14.43
C GLU A 51 6.57 9.02 13.32
N ARG A 52 6.95 7.98 12.57
CA ARG A 52 6.15 7.45 11.47
C ARG A 52 5.22 6.29 11.86
N ALA A 53 5.31 5.76 13.08
CA ALA A 53 4.51 4.61 13.50
C ALA A 53 3.00 4.84 13.35
N PRO A 54 2.43 6.00 13.74
CA PRO A 54 1.00 6.25 13.55
C PRO A 54 0.55 6.17 12.09
N GLY A 55 1.40 6.65 11.17
CA GLY A 55 1.13 6.58 9.73
C GLY A 55 1.04 5.12 9.23
N TYR A 56 2.00 4.29 9.59
CA TYR A 56 1.98 2.87 9.21
C TYR A 56 0.81 2.10 9.83
N ILE A 57 0.49 2.37 11.10
CA ILE A 57 -0.68 1.78 11.76
C ILE A 57 -1.96 2.20 11.02
N GLY A 58 -2.09 3.47 10.67
CA GLY A 58 -3.22 3.97 9.89
C GLY A 58 -3.35 3.28 8.53
N GLU A 59 -2.25 3.07 7.82
CA GLU A 59 -2.25 2.34 6.55
C GLU A 59 -2.74 0.89 6.71
N MET A 60 -2.28 0.20 7.76
CA MET A 60 -2.72 -1.17 8.07
C MET A 60 -4.21 -1.22 8.40
N LEU A 61 -4.70 -0.31 9.23
CA LEU A 61 -6.12 -0.25 9.59
C LEU A 61 -7.00 0.05 8.38
N ASN A 62 -6.56 0.95 7.50
CA ASN A 62 -7.26 1.20 6.24
C ASN A 62 -7.29 -0.05 5.34
N GLY A 63 -6.19 -0.78 5.26
CA GLY A 63 -6.13 -2.05 4.53
C GLY A 63 -7.11 -3.08 5.06
N ILE A 64 -7.21 -3.24 6.39
CA ILE A 64 -8.17 -4.13 7.06
C ILE A 64 -9.61 -3.69 6.75
N PHE A 65 -9.91 -2.40 6.85
CA PHE A 65 -11.24 -1.87 6.54
C PHE A 65 -11.64 -2.17 5.09
N ILE A 66 -10.75 -1.93 4.15
CA ILE A 66 -11.01 -2.20 2.73
C ILE A 66 -11.17 -3.69 2.49
N HIS A 67 -10.33 -4.53 3.11
CA HIS A 67 -10.46 -5.99 3.02
C HIS A 67 -11.85 -6.43 3.50
N TYR A 68 -12.30 -5.95 4.65
CA TYR A 68 -13.64 -6.22 5.17
C TYR A 68 -14.75 -5.78 4.20
N MET A 69 -14.65 -4.58 3.62
CA MET A 69 -15.63 -4.09 2.64
C MET A 69 -15.73 -5.00 1.42
N LEU A 70 -14.61 -5.53 0.96
CA LEU A 70 -14.55 -6.37 -0.24
C LEU A 70 -15.00 -7.80 0.03
N THR A 71 -14.57 -8.40 1.15
CA THR A 71 -14.78 -9.83 1.42
C THR A 71 -16.07 -10.12 2.18
N VAL A 72 -16.46 -9.26 3.11
CA VAL A 72 -17.65 -9.46 3.96
C VAL A 72 -18.86 -8.71 3.41
N GLU A 73 -18.68 -7.45 3.04
CA GLU A 73 -19.78 -6.65 2.49
C GLU A 73 -19.94 -6.78 0.97
N ASN A 74 -19.09 -7.55 0.30
CA ASN A 74 -19.13 -7.78 -1.15
C ASN A 74 -19.15 -6.47 -1.96
N ARG A 75 -18.44 -5.43 -1.49
CA ARG A 75 -18.30 -4.17 -2.21
C ARG A 75 -17.34 -4.34 -3.37
N SER A 76 -17.58 -3.66 -4.45
CA SER A 76 -16.66 -3.62 -5.58
C SER A 76 -15.66 -2.49 -5.42
N ALA A 77 -14.40 -2.75 -5.79
CA ALA A 77 -13.38 -1.73 -5.90
C ALA A 77 -12.64 -1.85 -7.23
N LYS A 78 -12.16 -0.72 -7.73
CA LYS A 78 -11.27 -0.68 -8.88
C LYS A 78 -9.90 -0.20 -8.42
N GLU A 79 -8.91 -1.04 -8.60
CA GLU A 79 -7.52 -0.68 -8.33
C GLU A 79 -6.92 0.05 -9.54
N THR A 80 -6.20 1.10 -9.26
CA THR A 80 -5.44 1.85 -10.28
C THR A 80 -3.98 1.91 -9.88
N GLN A 81 -3.12 1.99 -10.87
CA GLN A 81 -1.70 2.13 -10.62
C GLN A 81 -1.41 3.52 -10.04
N LEU A 82 -0.70 3.55 -8.91
CA LEU A 82 -0.14 4.77 -8.35
C LEU A 82 1.19 5.07 -9.04
N VAL A 83 1.32 6.26 -9.59
CA VAL A 83 2.55 6.73 -10.22
C VAL A 83 3.18 7.76 -9.31
N PHE A 84 4.40 7.47 -8.84
CA PHE A 84 5.21 8.42 -8.10
C PHE A 84 6.08 9.21 -9.08
N PHE A 85 5.94 10.53 -9.05
CA PHE A 85 6.87 11.42 -9.74
C PHE A 85 8.01 11.76 -8.78
N VAL A 86 9.16 11.13 -9.00
CA VAL A 86 10.33 11.27 -8.11
C VAL A 86 11.02 12.61 -8.31
N ASN A 87 10.93 13.20 -9.51
CA ASN A 87 11.37 14.55 -9.80
C ASN A 87 10.14 15.39 -10.10
N THR A 88 9.89 16.40 -9.28
CA THR A 88 8.80 17.37 -9.45
C THR A 88 9.02 18.33 -10.62
N GLU A 89 9.80 17.94 -11.61
CA GLU A 89 9.79 18.63 -12.89
C GLU A 89 8.37 18.59 -13.43
N LYS A 90 7.82 19.76 -13.64
CA LYS A 90 6.44 19.93 -14.09
C LYS A 90 6.23 19.11 -15.35
N ILE A 91 5.26 18.19 -15.33
CA ILE A 91 4.80 17.54 -16.55
C ILE A 91 4.11 18.61 -17.38
N ASN A 92 4.80 19.07 -18.40
CA ASN A 92 4.35 20.20 -19.20
C ASN A 92 3.46 19.76 -20.39
N SER A 93 3.30 18.46 -20.63
CA SER A 93 2.50 17.96 -21.75
C SER A 93 1.84 16.61 -21.49
N ALA A 94 0.69 16.38 -22.11
CA ALA A 94 0.03 15.08 -22.11
C ALA A 94 0.95 13.96 -22.64
N LYS A 95 1.84 14.26 -23.60
CA LYS A 95 2.80 13.31 -24.16
C LYS A 95 3.79 12.82 -23.12
N GLU A 96 4.31 13.69 -22.26
CA GLU A 96 5.19 13.32 -21.15
C GLU A 96 4.44 12.46 -20.13
N TYR A 97 3.22 12.82 -19.78
CA TYR A 97 2.39 12.02 -18.89
C TYR A 97 2.21 10.59 -19.41
N TYR A 98 1.86 10.42 -20.69
CA TYR A 98 1.69 9.09 -21.28
C TYR A 98 3.03 8.33 -21.37
N LYS A 99 4.15 9.00 -21.64
CA LYS A 99 5.48 8.38 -21.60
C LYS A 99 5.78 7.80 -20.21
N TYR A 100 5.60 8.58 -19.16
CA TYR A 100 5.79 8.10 -17.78
C TYR A 100 4.86 6.94 -17.43
N ARG A 101 3.60 7.01 -17.86
CA ARG A 101 2.63 5.92 -17.63
C ARG A 101 3.04 4.63 -18.32
N ILE A 102 3.53 4.68 -19.54
CA ILE A 102 4.02 3.51 -20.28
C ILE A 102 5.24 2.92 -19.57
N HIS A 103 6.20 3.75 -19.15
CA HIS A 103 7.35 3.29 -18.39
C HIS A 103 6.93 2.61 -17.06
N ALA A 104 6.00 3.20 -16.33
CA ALA A 104 5.51 2.62 -15.08
C ALA A 104 4.82 1.25 -15.28
N VAL A 105 4.07 1.08 -16.37
CA VAL A 105 3.46 -0.23 -16.72
C VAL A 105 4.52 -1.26 -17.09
N ALA A 106 5.52 -0.85 -17.88
CA ALA A 106 6.64 -1.71 -18.26
C ALA A 106 7.45 -2.13 -17.03
N ASP A 107 7.76 -1.21 -16.13
CA ASP A 107 8.47 -1.48 -14.87
C ASP A 107 7.68 -2.45 -13.98
N LYS A 108 6.35 -2.32 -13.91
CA LYS A 108 5.49 -3.25 -13.16
C LYS A 108 5.58 -4.66 -13.74
N ALA A 109 5.52 -4.80 -15.06
CA ALA A 109 5.64 -6.10 -15.74
C ALA A 109 7.01 -6.74 -15.47
N VAL A 110 8.09 -5.98 -15.60
CA VAL A 110 9.46 -6.44 -15.32
C VAL A 110 9.61 -6.84 -13.86
N ARG A 111 9.11 -6.04 -12.91
CA ARG A 111 9.15 -6.36 -11.49
C ARG A 111 8.35 -7.62 -11.18
N SER A 112 7.15 -7.78 -11.75
CA SER A 112 6.33 -8.99 -11.55
C SER A 112 7.05 -10.26 -12.00
N VAL A 113 7.76 -10.22 -13.13
CA VAL A 113 8.59 -11.34 -13.59
C VAL A 113 9.79 -11.56 -12.66
N ALA A 114 10.47 -10.47 -12.30
CA ALA A 114 11.61 -10.53 -11.39
C ALA A 114 11.23 -11.09 -10.01
N ASP A 115 10.07 -10.72 -9.48
CA ASP A 115 9.59 -11.21 -8.17
C ASP A 115 9.20 -12.69 -8.20
N LYS A 116 8.77 -13.21 -9.35
CA LYS A 116 8.54 -14.66 -9.53
C LYS A 116 9.85 -15.44 -9.54
N ILE A 117 10.90 -14.91 -10.18
CA ILE A 117 12.22 -15.57 -10.28
C ILE A 117 13.02 -15.40 -8.98
N PHE A 118 12.93 -14.22 -8.37
CA PHE A 118 13.63 -13.81 -7.16
C PHE A 118 12.63 -13.26 -6.14
N PRO A 119 11.91 -14.11 -5.40
CA PRO A 119 10.92 -13.67 -4.41
C PRO A 119 11.51 -12.63 -3.45
N MET A 120 10.68 -11.68 -3.02
CA MET A 120 11.09 -10.69 -2.02
C MET A 120 11.65 -11.38 -0.78
N TYR A 121 12.71 -10.79 -0.22
CA TYR A 121 13.43 -11.34 0.95
C TYR A 121 14.13 -12.70 0.75
N SER A 122 14.16 -13.24 -0.48
CA SER A 122 14.91 -14.48 -0.73
C SER A 122 16.43 -14.24 -0.66
N PRO A 123 17.21 -15.21 -0.14
CA PRO A 123 18.68 -15.11 -0.10
C PRO A 123 19.29 -14.94 -1.50
N ARG A 124 18.63 -15.47 -2.53
CA ARG A 124 19.03 -15.31 -3.93
C ARG A 124 18.94 -13.87 -4.40
N ARG A 125 17.83 -13.17 -4.05
CA ARG A 125 17.63 -11.76 -4.37
C ARG A 125 18.69 -10.89 -3.70
N GLU A 126 19.01 -11.14 -2.45
CA GLU A 126 20.04 -10.39 -1.73
C GLU A 126 21.45 -10.60 -2.33
N LYS A 127 21.77 -11.81 -2.76
CA LYS A 127 23.03 -12.08 -3.48
C LYS A 127 23.12 -11.30 -4.80
N VAL A 128 22.03 -11.30 -5.58
CA VAL A 128 21.95 -10.57 -6.86
C VAL A 128 22.09 -9.06 -6.63
N LYS A 129 21.38 -8.50 -5.64
CA LYS A 129 21.50 -7.07 -5.29
C LYS A 129 22.95 -6.70 -4.93
N LYS A 130 23.60 -7.52 -4.10
CA LYS A 130 25.01 -7.30 -3.73
C LYS A 130 25.94 -7.36 -4.96
N LEU A 131 25.72 -8.31 -5.87
CA LEU A 131 26.52 -8.48 -7.09
C LEU A 131 26.38 -7.30 -8.04
N LEU A 132 25.14 -6.80 -8.19
CA LEU A 132 24.83 -5.67 -9.06
C LEU A 132 25.05 -4.30 -8.38
N ARG A 133 25.51 -4.27 -7.11
CA ARG A 133 25.66 -3.05 -6.31
C ARG A 133 24.42 -2.16 -6.28
N LEU A 134 23.24 -2.75 -6.42
CA LEU A 134 21.98 -2.05 -6.32
C LEU A 134 21.65 -1.80 -4.83
N LYS A 135 21.42 -0.53 -4.49
CA LYS A 135 20.96 -0.12 -3.17
C LYS A 135 19.47 -0.40 -3.01
#